data_e890b5fcd85abebf806616946f40c9ec
#
_entry.id   e890b5fcd85abebf806616946f40c9ec
#
_cell.length_a   1.000
_cell.length_b   1.000
_cell.length_c   1.000
_cell.angle_alpha   90.00
_cell.angle_beta   90.00
_cell.angle_gamma   90.00
#
_symmetry.space_group_name_H-M   'P 1'
#
loop_
_entity.id
_entity.type
_entity.pdbx_description
1 polymer ?
#
loop_
_entity_poly.entity_id
_entity_poly.type
_entity_poly.pdbx_seq_one_letter_code
_entity_poly.pdbx_strand_id
1 'polypeptide(L)'
;MQVRRRRQQPWDCRCEWGGARKNTPDVRMRLRGPSVMAAVRILPSRLSRVPPRLFRSFSDSSPPHRTLTVPERIEEKRRAALLGGGQARIDAQHRRGKLTARERVLLLLDPESFVEYDMFVEHRCADFGMEAEKNKYPGDSVVTGQGRINGRLAYVFSQDFTVFGGSLSGAHAQKICKIMDQAVMVGAPVIGLNDSGGARIQEGVESLAGYADIFLRNVLCSGVVPQISLIMGPCAGGAVYSPALTDFTFMVKDTSYLFITGPDVVKSVTNEDVTQEQLGGAKTHTTVSGVAHHAFENDIDALLNLREFFNYLPLSNKDPAPVRECHDPSNRLVPELDTIVPMESTKAYDMVDIVHSIVDEREFFEIMPSYARNIIVGFARMNGRTVGIVGNQPKVASGCLDINSSVKGARFVRFCDAFNIPLITFVDVPGFLPGTAQEYGGIIRHGAKLLFAFAEATVPKITIITRKGAVQIIFRGKGAHAEAEYVEKFANPFPAATKGFVDDIIQPSSTRLRICRDLEVLVSKRQSNPWKKHANIPL
;
A
#
# COMPACT_ATOMS: atom_id res chain seq x y z
N MET A 1 44.18 -19.59 34.30
CA MET A 1 43.29 -20.62 33.79
C MET A 1 42.91 -20.24 32.35
N GLN A 2 43.45 -21.00 31.38
CA GLN A 2 43.30 -20.72 29.93
C GLN A 2 41.91 -21.11 29.48
N VAL A 3 41.19 -20.21 28.80
CA VAL A 3 39.97 -20.53 28.07
C VAL A 3 40.29 -20.61 26.56
N ARG A 4 40.21 -21.82 26.04
CA ARG A 4 40.45 -22.15 24.63
C ARG A 4 39.32 -21.57 23.76
N ARG A 5 39.69 -20.80 22.76
CA ARG A 5 38.85 -20.48 21.59
C ARG A 5 38.61 -21.75 20.78
N ARG A 6 37.34 -22.17 20.65
CA ARG A 6 36.94 -23.19 19.66
C ARG A 6 36.67 -22.48 18.32
N ARG A 7 37.49 -22.84 17.33
CA ARG A 7 37.20 -22.55 15.93
C ARG A 7 36.04 -23.43 15.49
N GLN A 8 35.00 -22.84 14.93
CA GLN A 8 33.96 -23.57 14.21
C GLN A 8 34.50 -23.93 12.82
N GLN A 9 34.53 -25.21 12.52
CA GLN A 9 34.77 -25.77 11.16
C GLN A 9 33.45 -25.77 10.38
N PRO A 10 33.49 -25.59 9.04
CA PRO A 10 32.31 -25.67 8.20
C PRO A 10 31.89 -27.12 8.01
N TRP A 11 30.59 -27.37 8.07
CA TRP A 11 29.97 -28.67 7.82
C TRP A 11 29.90 -28.91 6.30
N ASP A 12 30.68 -29.88 5.85
CA ASP A 12 30.63 -30.43 4.48
C ASP A 12 29.72 -31.68 4.52
N CYS A 13 28.48 -31.54 4.08
CA CYS A 13 27.57 -32.70 3.92
C CYS A 13 27.58 -33.14 2.47
N ARG A 14 28.48 -34.06 2.14
CA ARG A 14 28.32 -34.90 0.94
C ARG A 14 27.39 -36.06 1.28
N CYS A 15 26.21 -36.08 0.69
CA CYS A 15 25.40 -37.28 0.60
C CYS A 15 25.61 -37.91 -0.78
N GLU A 16 26.36 -39.01 -0.84
CA GLU A 16 26.40 -39.93 -1.98
C GLU A 16 25.10 -40.74 -2.02
N TRP A 17 24.36 -40.63 -3.10
CA TRP A 17 23.31 -41.57 -3.45
C TRP A 17 23.72 -42.31 -4.73
N GLY A 18 23.91 -43.60 -4.55
CA GLY A 18 24.22 -44.58 -5.59
C GLY A 18 23.11 -44.71 -6.62
N GLY A 19 23.52 -45.05 -7.83
CA GLY A 19 22.74 -45.02 -9.03
C GLY A 19 21.60 -46.02 -9.15
N ALA A 20 20.62 -45.61 -9.95
CA ALA A 20 19.83 -46.52 -10.79
C ALA A 20 19.39 -45.75 -12.05
N ARG A 21 19.94 -46.16 -13.19
CA ARG A 21 19.47 -45.72 -14.52
C ARG A 21 18.08 -46.30 -14.78
N LYS A 22 17.14 -45.45 -15.19
CA LYS A 22 16.03 -45.87 -16.07
C LYS A 22 15.60 -44.69 -16.95
N ASN A 23 15.50 -45.00 -18.22
CA ASN A 23 15.13 -44.23 -19.39
C ASN A 23 13.91 -43.30 -19.19
N THR A 24 14.03 -42.04 -19.58
CA THR A 24 12.91 -41.21 -19.93
C THR A 24 13.04 -40.71 -21.37
N PRO A 25 11.98 -40.76 -22.18
CA PRO A 25 12.02 -40.27 -23.56
C PRO A 25 11.95 -38.72 -23.60
N ASP A 26 12.78 -38.21 -24.47
CA ASP A 26 12.96 -36.80 -24.82
C ASP A 26 11.71 -36.29 -25.54
N VAL A 27 10.87 -35.47 -24.88
CA VAL A 27 9.75 -34.77 -25.51
C VAL A 27 10.20 -33.33 -25.80
N ARG A 28 10.79 -33.16 -26.98
CA ARG A 28 10.99 -31.80 -27.56
C ARG A 28 9.67 -31.22 -28.02
N MET A 29 9.09 -30.33 -27.24
CA MET A 29 8.00 -29.47 -27.70
C MET A 29 8.56 -28.38 -28.62
N ARG A 30 8.36 -28.55 -29.93
CA ARG A 30 8.58 -27.50 -30.93
C ARG A 30 7.39 -26.55 -30.89
N LEU A 31 7.59 -25.34 -30.39
CA LEU A 31 6.68 -24.20 -30.61
C LEU A 31 6.79 -23.76 -32.08
N ARG A 32 5.81 -24.09 -32.88
CA ARG A 32 5.57 -23.48 -34.21
C ARG A 32 4.54 -22.36 -33.99
N GLY A 33 4.96 -21.12 -34.12
CA GLY A 33 4.07 -19.98 -34.30
C GLY A 33 3.60 -19.89 -35.75
N PRO A 34 2.33 -19.56 -36.03
CA PRO A 34 1.89 -19.24 -37.38
C PRO A 34 2.11 -17.78 -37.70
N SER A 35 3.01 -17.51 -38.63
CA SER A 35 3.09 -16.25 -39.39
C SER A 35 1.90 -16.19 -40.35
N VAL A 36 0.99 -15.25 -40.15
CA VAL A 36 -0.11 -14.96 -41.11
C VAL A 36 0.26 -13.69 -41.86
N MET A 37 0.88 -13.86 -43.04
CA MET A 37 0.87 -12.84 -44.09
C MET A 37 -0.43 -12.99 -44.88
N ALA A 38 -1.31 -12.01 -44.73
CA ALA A 38 -2.50 -11.91 -45.60
C ALA A 38 -2.11 -11.35 -46.96
N ALA A 39 -2.13 -12.21 -47.97
CA ALA A 39 -2.02 -11.81 -49.35
C ALA A 39 -3.37 -11.25 -49.86
N VAL A 40 -3.35 -9.99 -50.26
CA VAL A 40 -4.49 -9.35 -51.00
C VAL A 40 -4.50 -9.88 -52.42
N ARG A 41 -5.51 -10.69 -52.78
CA ARG A 41 -5.79 -11.07 -54.18
C ARG A 41 -6.78 -10.09 -54.75
N ILE A 42 -6.35 -9.36 -55.77
CA ILE A 42 -7.19 -8.55 -56.67
C ILE A 42 -7.81 -9.50 -57.69
N LEU A 43 -9.13 -9.54 -57.77
CA LEU A 43 -9.88 -10.21 -58.84
C LEU A 43 -10.47 -9.18 -59.79
N PRO A 44 -10.45 -9.42 -61.10
CA PRO A 44 -10.88 -8.45 -62.11
C PRO A 44 -12.41 -8.39 -62.30
N SER A 45 -12.86 -7.17 -62.55
CA SER A 45 -14.23 -6.78 -62.84
C SER A 45 -14.81 -7.47 -64.06
N ARG A 46 -16.00 -8.06 -63.98
CA ARG A 46 -16.88 -8.32 -65.13
C ARG A 46 -17.98 -7.27 -65.16
N LEU A 47 -17.98 -6.50 -66.24
CA LEU A 47 -19.05 -5.63 -66.62
C LEU A 47 -20.24 -6.48 -67.10
N SER A 48 -21.42 -6.31 -66.49
CA SER A 48 -22.69 -6.69 -67.07
C SER A 48 -23.61 -5.46 -67.19
N ARG A 49 -24.07 -5.21 -68.45
CA ARG A 49 -24.93 -4.11 -68.80
C ARG A 49 -26.32 -4.29 -68.21
N VAL A 50 -26.87 -3.24 -67.60
CA VAL A 50 -28.29 -3.12 -67.21
C VAL A 50 -28.85 -1.88 -67.87
N PRO A 51 -30.11 -1.96 -68.48
CA PRO A 51 -30.68 -0.88 -69.27
C PRO A 51 -31.22 0.27 -68.39
N PRO A 52 -31.43 1.47 -69.03
CA PRO A 52 -31.84 2.66 -68.29
C PRO A 52 -33.31 2.62 -67.93
N ARG A 53 -33.68 2.69 -66.67
CA ARG A 53 -35.02 3.02 -66.20
C ARG A 53 -35.07 4.41 -65.58
N LEU A 54 -35.88 5.23 -66.17
CA LEU A 54 -36.56 6.46 -65.78
C LEU A 54 -36.25 7.01 -64.41
N PHE A 55 -35.61 8.16 -64.44
CA PHE A 55 -35.54 9.07 -63.30
C PHE A 55 -36.93 9.60 -62.93
N ARG A 56 -37.42 9.27 -61.75
CA ARG A 56 -38.35 10.12 -61.00
C ARG A 56 -37.55 10.88 -59.97
N SER A 57 -37.53 12.19 -60.17
CA SER A 57 -36.96 13.13 -59.15
C SER A 57 -37.82 13.10 -57.92
N PHE A 58 -37.30 12.51 -56.83
CA PHE A 58 -37.68 12.87 -55.44
C PHE A 58 -36.60 13.81 -54.91
N SER A 59 -36.95 15.06 -54.77
CA SER A 59 -36.18 16.02 -54.00
C SER A 59 -36.35 15.71 -52.52
N ASP A 60 -35.52 14.83 -52.02
CA ASP A 60 -35.36 14.61 -50.57
C ASP A 60 -34.13 15.41 -50.15
N SER A 61 -34.37 16.62 -49.68
CA SER A 61 -33.36 17.54 -49.18
C SER A 61 -33.02 17.20 -47.71
N SER A 62 -32.46 16.01 -47.52
CA SER A 62 -31.66 15.74 -46.30
C SER A 62 -30.31 16.43 -46.47
N PRO A 63 -29.84 17.21 -45.51
CA PRO A 63 -28.52 17.83 -45.63
C PRO A 63 -27.47 16.73 -45.79
N PRO A 64 -26.43 16.93 -46.62
CA PRO A 64 -25.43 15.92 -46.88
C PRO A 64 -24.78 15.56 -45.54
N HIS A 65 -24.81 14.27 -45.16
CA HIS A 65 -24.05 13.75 -44.03
C HIS A 65 -22.58 14.12 -44.25
N ARG A 66 -22.12 15.14 -43.54
CA ARG A 66 -20.71 15.55 -43.55
C ARG A 66 -19.88 14.37 -43.03
N THR A 67 -19.14 13.71 -43.93
CA THR A 67 -18.22 12.66 -43.54
C THR A 67 -17.10 13.28 -42.73
N LEU A 68 -17.04 12.98 -41.41
CA LEU A 68 -16.01 13.46 -40.52
C LEU A 68 -14.64 12.97 -40.98
N THR A 69 -13.65 13.85 -40.93
CA THR A 69 -12.24 13.47 -41.13
C THR A 69 -11.74 12.57 -40.02
N VAL A 70 -10.64 11.85 -40.22
CA VAL A 70 -10.05 10.98 -39.19
C VAL A 70 -9.74 11.74 -37.90
N PRO A 71 -9.12 12.94 -37.92
CA PRO A 71 -8.91 13.73 -36.68
C PRO A 71 -10.23 14.10 -35.99
N GLU A 72 -11.26 14.53 -36.73
CA GLU A 72 -12.57 14.88 -36.16
C GLU A 72 -13.24 13.65 -35.49
N ARG A 73 -13.11 12.46 -36.08
CA ARG A 73 -13.62 11.21 -35.48
C ARG A 73 -12.88 10.83 -34.20
N ILE A 74 -11.54 11.00 -34.17
CA ILE A 74 -10.75 10.73 -32.99
C ILE A 74 -11.19 11.68 -31.87
N GLU A 75 -11.33 12.97 -32.16
CA GLU A 75 -11.74 13.97 -31.20
C GLU A 75 -13.16 13.75 -30.66
N GLU A 76 -14.10 13.36 -31.52
CA GLU A 76 -15.46 13.00 -31.12
C GLU A 76 -15.45 11.79 -30.15
N LYS A 77 -14.71 10.72 -30.47
CA LYS A 77 -14.61 9.53 -29.64
C LYS A 77 -13.92 9.85 -28.31
N ARG A 78 -12.88 10.67 -28.32
CA ARG A 78 -12.23 11.15 -27.08
C ARG A 78 -13.19 11.95 -26.22
N ARG A 79 -13.93 12.87 -26.78
CA ARG A 79 -14.94 13.66 -26.07
C ARG A 79 -16.01 12.78 -25.43
N ALA A 80 -16.49 11.76 -26.14
CA ALA A 80 -17.42 10.78 -25.60
C ALA A 80 -16.82 10.01 -24.40
N ALA A 81 -15.56 9.56 -24.51
CA ALA A 81 -14.86 8.87 -23.42
C ALA A 81 -14.63 9.77 -22.19
N LEU A 82 -14.39 11.07 -22.40
CA LEU A 82 -14.21 12.03 -21.32
C LEU A 82 -15.49 12.29 -20.50
N LEU A 83 -16.67 12.12 -21.11
CA LEU A 83 -17.96 12.29 -20.45
C LEU A 83 -18.33 11.15 -19.50
N GLY A 84 -17.64 10.01 -19.56
CA GLY A 84 -17.98 8.84 -18.73
C GLY A 84 -19.47 8.52 -18.78
N GLY A 85 -20.16 8.51 -17.62
CA GLY A 85 -21.60 8.25 -17.52
C GLY A 85 -22.50 9.41 -17.93
N GLY A 86 -21.95 10.54 -18.40
CA GLY A 86 -22.66 11.73 -18.84
C GLY A 86 -22.83 12.82 -17.78
N GLN A 87 -23.09 14.05 -18.23
CA GLN A 87 -23.08 15.26 -17.39
C GLN A 87 -23.98 15.15 -16.15
N ALA A 88 -25.18 14.61 -16.28
CA ALA A 88 -26.11 14.48 -15.16
C ALA A 88 -25.56 13.62 -14.00
N ARG A 89 -24.77 12.58 -14.32
CA ARG A 89 -24.10 11.73 -13.31
C ARG A 89 -22.86 12.40 -12.73
N ILE A 90 -22.12 13.15 -13.54
CA ILE A 90 -21.01 14.01 -13.07
C ILE A 90 -21.54 15.03 -12.05
N ASP A 91 -22.61 15.75 -12.39
CA ASP A 91 -23.25 16.71 -11.49
C ASP A 91 -23.74 16.05 -10.18
N ALA A 92 -24.20 14.81 -10.27
CA ALA A 92 -24.62 14.05 -9.09
C ALA A 92 -23.42 13.69 -8.17
N GLN A 93 -22.23 13.42 -8.71
CA GLN A 93 -21.00 13.22 -7.92
C GLN A 93 -20.60 14.53 -7.23
N HIS A 94 -20.56 15.63 -7.98
CA HIS A 94 -20.21 16.96 -7.41
C HIS A 94 -21.17 17.40 -6.31
N ARG A 95 -22.49 17.17 -6.45
CA ARG A 95 -23.46 17.45 -5.38
C ARG A 95 -23.21 16.66 -4.09
N ARG A 96 -22.53 15.52 -4.17
CA ARG A 96 -22.12 14.71 -3.02
C ARG A 96 -20.75 15.13 -2.45
N GLY A 97 -20.14 16.19 -2.97
CA GLY A 97 -18.80 16.64 -2.58
C GLY A 97 -17.66 15.76 -3.10
N LYS A 98 -17.91 14.92 -4.11
CA LYS A 98 -16.93 13.99 -4.68
C LYS A 98 -16.45 14.46 -6.05
N LEU A 99 -15.19 14.23 -6.34
CA LEU A 99 -14.62 14.41 -7.67
C LEU A 99 -14.96 13.21 -8.57
N THR A 100 -14.93 13.42 -9.89
CA THR A 100 -14.97 12.33 -10.88
C THR A 100 -13.64 11.57 -10.93
N ALA A 101 -13.64 10.36 -11.51
CA ALA A 101 -12.44 9.56 -11.67
C ALA A 101 -11.31 10.32 -12.40
N ARG A 102 -11.65 11.10 -13.43
CA ARG A 102 -10.67 11.88 -14.21
C ARG A 102 -10.12 13.07 -13.45
N GLU A 103 -10.97 13.82 -12.76
CA GLU A 103 -10.53 14.92 -11.92
C GLU A 103 -9.57 14.45 -10.81
N ARG A 104 -9.85 13.29 -10.21
CA ARG A 104 -8.96 12.65 -9.22
C ARG A 104 -7.59 12.33 -9.80
N VAL A 105 -7.54 11.75 -11.00
CA VAL A 105 -6.27 11.44 -11.67
C VAL A 105 -5.49 12.70 -12.02
N LEU A 106 -6.17 13.73 -12.56
CA LEU A 106 -5.54 15.00 -12.92
C LEU A 106 -5.02 15.77 -11.71
N LEU A 107 -5.67 15.66 -10.54
CA LEU A 107 -5.22 16.29 -9.31
C LEU A 107 -4.08 15.52 -8.64
N LEU A 108 -4.08 14.18 -8.77
CA LEU A 108 -3.03 13.33 -8.23
C LEU A 108 -1.70 13.48 -8.98
N LEU A 109 -1.76 13.55 -10.31
CA LEU A 109 -0.58 13.53 -11.16
C LEU A 109 -0.09 14.95 -11.49
N ASP A 110 1.17 15.05 -11.87
CA ASP A 110 1.74 16.31 -12.33
C ASP A 110 1.06 16.77 -13.62
N PRO A 111 0.87 18.08 -13.82
CA PRO A 111 0.24 18.62 -15.03
C PRO A 111 0.87 18.04 -16.30
N GLU A 112 0.03 17.68 -17.27
CA GLU A 112 0.39 17.16 -18.60
C GLU A 112 1.18 15.82 -18.59
N SER A 113 1.39 15.19 -17.41
CA SER A 113 2.14 13.94 -17.31
C SER A 113 1.30 12.69 -17.56
N PHE A 114 -0.04 12.80 -17.53
CA PHE A 114 -0.92 11.65 -17.64
C PHE A 114 -1.02 11.09 -19.06
N VAL A 115 -0.73 9.81 -19.21
CA VAL A 115 -0.94 9.03 -20.45
C VAL A 115 -1.97 7.96 -20.16
N GLU A 116 -3.16 8.13 -20.71
CA GLU A 116 -4.26 7.18 -20.54
C GLU A 116 -4.10 5.97 -21.46
N TYR A 117 -4.37 4.78 -20.92
CA TYR A 117 -4.42 3.53 -21.67
C TYR A 117 -5.86 3.03 -21.75
N ASP A 118 -6.19 2.40 -22.90
CA ASP A 118 -7.46 1.73 -23.13
C ASP A 118 -8.70 2.64 -22.94
N MET A 119 -8.58 3.94 -23.30
CA MET A 119 -9.65 4.94 -23.21
C MET A 119 -10.93 4.52 -23.96
N PHE A 120 -10.82 3.74 -25.05
CA PHE A 120 -11.91 3.34 -25.92
C PHE A 120 -12.41 1.91 -25.68
N VAL A 121 -11.88 1.22 -24.69
CA VAL A 121 -12.33 -0.13 -24.36
C VAL A 121 -13.74 -0.08 -23.77
N GLU A 122 -14.60 -0.98 -24.24
CA GLU A 122 -15.97 -1.17 -23.78
C GLU A 122 -16.16 -2.59 -23.24
N HIS A 123 -17.18 -2.80 -22.40
CA HIS A 123 -17.52 -4.14 -21.94
C HIS A 123 -18.00 -5.03 -23.09
N ARG A 124 -17.91 -6.34 -22.91
CA ARG A 124 -18.29 -7.35 -23.92
C ARG A 124 -19.61 -8.06 -23.61
N CYS A 125 -20.31 -7.65 -22.55
CA CYS A 125 -21.55 -8.26 -22.14
C CYS A 125 -22.64 -8.05 -23.19
N ALA A 126 -23.30 -9.13 -23.59
CA ALA A 126 -24.43 -9.12 -24.52
C ALA A 126 -25.78 -9.42 -23.83
N ASP A 127 -25.72 -9.94 -22.57
CA ASP A 127 -26.92 -10.30 -21.82
C ASP A 127 -27.59 -9.06 -21.19
N PHE A 128 -28.85 -9.23 -20.81
CA PHE A 128 -29.65 -8.21 -20.08
C PHE A 128 -29.74 -6.85 -20.80
N GLY A 129 -29.65 -6.84 -22.16
CA GLY A 129 -29.70 -5.62 -22.94
C GLY A 129 -28.44 -4.76 -22.90
N MET A 130 -27.32 -5.31 -22.37
CA MET A 130 -26.05 -4.60 -22.29
C MET A 130 -25.42 -4.35 -23.66
N GLU A 131 -25.79 -5.11 -24.70
CA GLU A 131 -25.33 -4.92 -26.08
C GLU A 131 -25.83 -3.61 -26.71
N ALA A 132 -26.90 -3.00 -26.17
CA ALA A 132 -27.46 -1.77 -26.70
C ALA A 132 -26.45 -0.60 -26.63
N GLU A 133 -26.35 0.20 -27.69
CA GLU A 133 -25.41 1.31 -27.84
C GLU A 133 -25.45 2.29 -26.66
N LYS A 134 -26.64 2.55 -26.10
CA LYS A 134 -26.81 3.40 -24.91
C LYS A 134 -26.12 2.89 -23.63
N ASN A 135 -25.76 1.61 -23.61
CA ASN A 135 -25.07 0.95 -22.49
C ASN A 135 -23.57 0.76 -22.77
N LYS A 136 -23.07 1.18 -23.92
CA LYS A 136 -21.66 1.15 -24.29
C LYS A 136 -21.00 2.46 -23.89
N TYR A 137 -20.16 2.38 -22.85
CA TYR A 137 -19.40 3.52 -22.33
C TYR A 137 -17.92 3.30 -22.60
N PRO A 138 -17.25 4.17 -23.41
CA PRO A 138 -15.80 4.09 -23.58
C PRO A 138 -15.07 4.23 -22.24
N GLY A 139 -14.09 3.36 -22.04
CA GLY A 139 -13.33 3.29 -20.80
C GLY A 139 -13.90 2.31 -19.75
N ASP A 140 -15.13 1.86 -19.90
CA ASP A 140 -15.82 0.84 -19.10
C ASP A 140 -15.60 0.96 -17.58
N SER A 141 -16.07 2.05 -16.99
CA SER A 141 -16.07 2.34 -15.55
C SER A 141 -14.70 2.42 -14.87
N VAL A 142 -13.58 2.50 -15.59
CA VAL A 142 -12.25 2.74 -15.01
C VAL A 142 -11.34 3.54 -15.95
N VAL A 143 -10.69 4.54 -15.41
CA VAL A 143 -9.61 5.31 -16.07
C VAL A 143 -8.29 4.68 -15.65
N THR A 144 -7.46 4.29 -16.61
CA THR A 144 -6.17 3.62 -16.35
C THR A 144 -5.05 4.27 -17.13
N GLY A 145 -3.87 4.35 -16.56
CA GLY A 145 -2.72 4.92 -17.25
C GLY A 145 -1.51 5.09 -16.35
N GLN A 146 -0.57 5.90 -16.83
CA GLN A 146 0.62 6.29 -16.09
C GLN A 146 0.76 7.81 -16.06
N GLY A 147 1.52 8.30 -15.10
CA GLY A 147 1.89 9.70 -15.00
C GLY A 147 3.00 9.90 -13.99
N ARG A 148 3.24 11.14 -13.62
CA ARG A 148 4.26 11.48 -12.62
C ARG A 148 3.63 12.13 -11.41
N ILE A 149 4.23 11.85 -10.25
CA ILE A 149 3.95 12.53 -9.00
C ILE A 149 5.27 13.10 -8.51
N ASN A 150 5.36 14.43 -8.46
CA ASN A 150 6.58 15.14 -8.11
C ASN A 150 7.78 14.67 -8.97
N GLY A 151 7.57 14.55 -10.29
CA GLY A 151 8.55 14.10 -11.26
C GLY A 151 8.79 12.57 -11.32
N ARG A 152 8.23 11.77 -10.42
CA ARG A 152 8.47 10.33 -10.27
C ARG A 152 7.32 9.52 -10.87
N LEU A 153 7.66 8.46 -11.61
CA LEU A 153 6.68 7.62 -12.32
C LEU A 153 5.75 6.88 -11.36
N ALA A 154 4.46 6.84 -11.71
CA ALA A 154 3.44 6.02 -11.06
C ALA A 154 2.42 5.50 -12.08
N TYR A 155 1.90 4.31 -11.85
CA TYR A 155 0.75 3.77 -12.56
C TYR A 155 -0.50 3.97 -11.72
N VAL A 156 -1.58 4.39 -12.37
CA VAL A 156 -2.82 4.73 -11.67
C VAL A 156 -4.02 4.10 -12.37
N PHE A 157 -4.96 3.60 -11.57
CA PHE A 157 -6.32 3.35 -12.01
C PHE A 157 -7.30 4.12 -11.11
N SER A 158 -8.37 4.64 -11.71
CA SER A 158 -9.43 5.35 -10.99
C SER A 158 -10.78 4.81 -11.45
N GLN A 159 -11.53 4.22 -10.53
CA GLN A 159 -12.85 3.67 -10.82
C GLN A 159 -13.86 4.80 -11.00
N ASP A 160 -14.61 4.75 -12.09
CA ASP A 160 -15.58 5.79 -12.47
C ASP A 160 -16.99 5.40 -12.01
N PHE A 161 -17.41 5.93 -10.88
CA PHE A 161 -18.74 5.68 -10.31
C PHE A 161 -19.87 6.20 -11.20
N THR A 162 -19.61 7.12 -12.15
CA THR A 162 -20.61 7.61 -13.09
C THR A 162 -21.04 6.55 -14.12
N VAL A 163 -20.19 5.53 -14.34
CA VAL A 163 -20.46 4.42 -15.26
C VAL A 163 -20.75 3.15 -14.46
N PHE A 164 -21.99 2.71 -14.46
CA PHE A 164 -22.47 1.51 -13.74
C PHE A 164 -22.04 1.43 -12.27
N GLY A 165 -21.94 2.59 -11.59
CA GLY A 165 -21.48 2.64 -10.18
C GLY A 165 -20.06 2.14 -9.98
N GLY A 166 -19.18 2.30 -10.96
CA GLY A 166 -17.79 1.83 -10.87
C GLY A 166 -17.64 0.31 -10.80
N SER A 167 -18.70 -0.45 -11.13
CA SER A 167 -18.70 -1.91 -11.02
C SER A 167 -17.71 -2.58 -11.96
N LEU A 168 -17.07 -3.65 -11.47
CA LEU A 168 -16.05 -4.39 -12.21
C LEU A 168 -16.66 -5.30 -13.27
N SER A 169 -16.26 -5.12 -14.52
CA SER A 169 -16.47 -6.03 -15.64
C SER A 169 -15.21 -6.82 -15.95
N GLY A 170 -15.27 -7.80 -16.84
CA GLY A 170 -14.09 -8.45 -17.37
C GLY A 170 -13.14 -7.48 -18.10
N ALA A 171 -13.68 -6.53 -18.89
CA ALA A 171 -12.89 -5.50 -19.57
C ALA A 171 -12.23 -4.51 -18.58
N HIS A 172 -12.97 -4.05 -17.58
CA HIS A 172 -12.46 -3.22 -16.48
C HIS A 172 -11.27 -3.89 -15.77
N ALA A 173 -11.43 -5.18 -15.40
CA ALA A 173 -10.36 -5.95 -14.77
C ALA A 173 -9.11 -6.07 -15.64
N GLN A 174 -9.27 -6.35 -16.94
CA GLN A 174 -8.17 -6.45 -17.89
C GLN A 174 -7.37 -5.14 -18.00
N LYS A 175 -8.04 -3.98 -17.95
CA LYS A 175 -7.38 -2.67 -17.96
C LYS A 175 -6.52 -2.47 -16.70
N ILE A 176 -7.04 -2.81 -15.51
CA ILE A 176 -6.28 -2.73 -14.25
C ILE A 176 -5.10 -3.70 -14.29
N CYS A 177 -5.31 -4.95 -14.65
CA CYS A 177 -4.26 -5.97 -14.75
C CYS A 177 -3.12 -5.52 -15.69
N LYS A 178 -3.46 -4.93 -16.84
CA LYS A 178 -2.48 -4.43 -17.82
C LYS A 178 -1.54 -3.38 -17.21
N ILE A 179 -2.06 -2.40 -16.50
CA ILE A 179 -1.20 -1.37 -15.89
C ILE A 179 -0.39 -1.92 -14.71
N MET A 180 -0.92 -2.87 -13.95
CA MET A 180 -0.18 -3.55 -12.88
C MET A 180 0.99 -4.37 -13.43
N ASP A 181 0.75 -5.13 -14.51
CA ASP A 181 1.80 -5.90 -15.18
C ASP A 181 2.91 -4.96 -15.73
N GLN A 182 2.54 -3.81 -16.31
CA GLN A 182 3.50 -2.80 -16.78
C GLN A 182 4.26 -2.16 -15.61
N ALA A 183 3.60 -1.84 -14.50
CA ALA A 183 4.22 -1.26 -13.31
C ALA A 183 5.32 -2.17 -12.76
N VAL A 184 5.08 -3.48 -12.68
CA VAL A 184 6.09 -4.48 -12.27
C VAL A 184 7.25 -4.55 -13.26
N MET A 185 6.98 -4.51 -14.57
CA MET A 185 8.03 -4.58 -15.59
C MET A 185 8.99 -3.39 -15.52
N VAL A 186 8.49 -2.19 -15.25
CA VAL A 186 9.32 -0.98 -15.22
C VAL A 186 9.81 -0.60 -13.82
N GLY A 187 9.26 -1.23 -12.77
CA GLY A 187 9.58 -0.91 -11.37
C GLY A 187 8.98 0.44 -10.96
N ALA A 188 7.65 0.57 -10.98
CA ALA A 188 6.95 1.78 -10.56
C ALA A 188 5.74 1.45 -9.68
N PRO A 189 5.40 2.30 -8.68
CA PRO A 189 4.26 2.09 -7.80
C PRO A 189 2.93 2.05 -8.54
N VAL A 190 1.97 1.30 -7.98
CA VAL A 190 0.58 1.24 -8.43
C VAL A 190 -0.32 1.96 -7.42
N ILE A 191 -1.14 2.88 -7.91
CA ILE A 191 -2.09 3.64 -7.09
C ILE A 191 -3.51 3.36 -7.60
N GLY A 192 -4.35 2.82 -6.73
CA GLY A 192 -5.77 2.62 -6.98
C GLY A 192 -6.62 3.69 -6.31
N LEU A 193 -7.43 4.40 -7.09
CA LEU A 193 -8.46 5.31 -6.60
C LEU A 193 -9.80 4.58 -6.70
N ASN A 194 -10.24 4.04 -5.56
CA ASN A 194 -11.31 3.05 -5.49
C ASN A 194 -12.67 3.71 -5.21
N ASP A 195 -13.64 3.48 -6.09
CA ASP A 195 -15.02 3.96 -5.97
C ASP A 195 -15.93 3.01 -6.77
N SER A 196 -16.36 1.88 -6.15
CA SER A 196 -16.99 0.77 -6.85
C SER A 196 -18.07 0.07 -6.03
N GLY A 197 -19.21 -0.16 -6.68
CA GLY A 197 -20.28 -0.98 -6.13
C GLY A 197 -20.00 -2.49 -6.11
N GLY A 198 -18.80 -2.94 -6.52
CA GLY A 198 -18.44 -4.36 -6.54
C GLY A 198 -18.48 -5.00 -7.92
N ALA A 199 -18.78 -6.29 -8.00
CA ALA A 199 -18.87 -7.02 -9.25
C ALA A 199 -20.06 -6.57 -10.10
N ARG A 200 -19.88 -6.43 -11.41
CA ARG A 200 -20.98 -6.16 -12.34
C ARG A 200 -21.83 -7.42 -12.51
N ILE A 201 -23.00 -7.43 -11.89
CA ILE A 201 -23.86 -8.62 -11.81
C ILE A 201 -24.32 -9.13 -13.17
N GLN A 202 -24.46 -8.26 -14.18
CA GLN A 202 -24.85 -8.62 -15.54
C GLN A 202 -23.81 -9.50 -16.26
N GLU A 203 -22.54 -9.46 -15.83
CA GLU A 203 -21.45 -10.26 -16.39
C GLU A 203 -21.19 -11.56 -15.60
N GLY A 204 -21.88 -11.74 -14.48
CA GLY A 204 -21.84 -13.00 -13.71
C GLY A 204 -20.42 -13.45 -13.37
N VAL A 205 -20.07 -14.66 -13.82
CA VAL A 205 -18.78 -15.30 -13.50
C VAL A 205 -17.58 -14.55 -14.08
N GLU A 206 -17.73 -13.89 -15.24
CA GLU A 206 -16.64 -13.13 -15.87
C GLU A 206 -16.17 -11.97 -14.99
N SER A 207 -17.10 -11.26 -14.35
CA SER A 207 -16.78 -10.22 -13.36
C SER A 207 -16.04 -10.78 -12.15
N LEU A 208 -16.44 -11.95 -11.63
CA LEU A 208 -15.76 -12.60 -10.50
C LEU A 208 -14.36 -13.07 -10.89
N ALA A 209 -14.18 -13.64 -12.07
CA ALA A 209 -12.87 -14.03 -12.61
C ALA A 209 -11.94 -12.81 -12.74
N GLY A 210 -12.49 -11.64 -13.14
CA GLY A 210 -11.74 -10.39 -13.18
C GLY A 210 -11.16 -9.97 -11.83
N TYR A 211 -11.90 -10.16 -10.74
CA TYR A 211 -11.34 -9.95 -9.38
C TYR A 211 -10.20 -10.90 -9.07
N ALA A 212 -10.32 -12.19 -9.41
CA ALA A 212 -9.26 -13.16 -9.19
C ALA A 212 -7.97 -12.77 -9.93
N ASP A 213 -8.10 -12.26 -11.16
CA ASP A 213 -6.98 -11.77 -11.95
C ASP A 213 -6.28 -10.56 -11.32
N ILE A 214 -7.04 -9.63 -10.72
CA ILE A 214 -6.50 -8.47 -10.00
C ILE A 214 -5.81 -8.94 -8.71
N PHE A 215 -6.42 -9.84 -7.92
CA PHE A 215 -5.81 -10.35 -6.69
C PHE A 215 -4.49 -11.06 -6.96
N LEU A 216 -4.40 -11.84 -8.04
CA LEU A 216 -3.14 -12.44 -8.46
C LEU A 216 -2.07 -11.36 -8.68
N ARG A 217 -2.39 -10.24 -9.35
CA ARG A 217 -1.44 -9.15 -9.58
C ARG A 217 -1.08 -8.42 -8.29
N ASN A 218 -2.04 -8.19 -7.38
CA ASN A 218 -1.71 -7.65 -6.05
C ASN A 218 -0.67 -8.51 -5.33
N VAL A 219 -0.82 -9.84 -5.35
CA VAL A 219 0.14 -10.77 -4.73
C VAL A 219 1.49 -10.73 -5.45
N LEU A 220 1.52 -10.69 -6.78
CA LEU A 220 2.76 -10.63 -7.56
C LEU A 220 3.48 -9.28 -7.44
N CYS A 221 2.75 -8.19 -7.21
CA CYS A 221 3.30 -6.86 -6.95
C CYS A 221 3.86 -6.73 -5.53
N SER A 222 3.34 -7.49 -4.57
CA SER A 222 3.68 -7.39 -3.14
C SER A 222 5.18 -7.57 -2.89
N GLY A 223 5.80 -6.56 -2.27
CA GLY A 223 7.24 -6.51 -2.04
C GLY A 223 8.09 -6.29 -3.30
N VAL A 224 7.49 -6.02 -4.46
CA VAL A 224 8.18 -5.71 -5.72
C VAL A 224 8.03 -4.23 -6.06
N VAL A 225 6.82 -3.72 -6.09
CA VAL A 225 6.49 -2.30 -6.26
C VAL A 225 5.50 -1.88 -5.19
N PRO A 226 5.59 -0.67 -4.62
CA PRO A 226 4.62 -0.18 -3.66
C PRO A 226 3.21 -0.12 -4.24
N GLN A 227 2.23 -0.57 -3.48
CA GLN A 227 0.83 -0.57 -3.85
C GLN A 227 0.03 0.29 -2.86
N ILE A 228 -0.70 1.27 -3.36
CA ILE A 228 -1.48 2.20 -2.54
C ILE A 228 -2.92 2.20 -3.01
N SER A 229 -3.85 2.03 -2.09
CA SER A 229 -5.29 2.16 -2.35
C SER A 229 -5.84 3.37 -1.61
N LEU A 230 -6.49 4.27 -2.33
CA LEU A 230 -7.25 5.38 -1.76
C LEU A 230 -8.74 5.13 -2.04
N ILE A 231 -9.50 4.93 -0.96
CA ILE A 231 -10.94 4.67 -1.05
C ILE A 231 -11.66 6.02 -1.04
N MET A 232 -12.34 6.33 -2.14
CA MET A 232 -12.96 7.64 -2.40
C MET A 232 -14.48 7.52 -2.61
N GLY A 233 -15.04 6.36 -2.31
CA GLY A 233 -16.45 6.08 -2.40
C GLY A 233 -16.80 4.72 -1.81
N PRO A 234 -17.98 4.18 -2.10
CA PRO A 234 -18.33 2.82 -1.73
C PRO A 234 -17.33 1.83 -2.32
N CYS A 235 -16.97 0.81 -1.53
CA CYS A 235 -16.17 -0.31 -1.96
C CYS A 235 -16.73 -1.56 -1.28
N ALA A 236 -17.53 -2.34 -2.01
CA ALA A 236 -18.36 -3.41 -1.44
C ALA A 236 -18.07 -4.77 -2.08
N GLY A 237 -18.29 -5.85 -1.32
CA GLY A 237 -18.13 -7.22 -1.80
C GLY A 237 -16.70 -7.54 -2.20
N GLY A 238 -16.50 -8.11 -3.39
CA GLY A 238 -15.17 -8.44 -3.91
C GLY A 238 -14.20 -7.25 -4.02
N ALA A 239 -14.73 -6.04 -4.15
CA ALA A 239 -13.94 -4.82 -4.29
C ALA A 239 -13.09 -4.46 -3.06
N VAL A 240 -13.41 -4.98 -1.86
CA VAL A 240 -12.67 -4.67 -0.63
C VAL A 240 -11.35 -5.42 -0.50
N TYR A 241 -11.22 -6.57 -1.17
CA TYR A 241 -10.04 -7.43 -0.99
C TYR A 241 -8.82 -6.90 -1.72
N SER A 242 -8.97 -6.31 -2.92
CA SER A 242 -7.84 -5.70 -3.61
C SER A 242 -7.16 -4.60 -2.77
N PRO A 243 -7.88 -3.61 -2.20
CA PRO A 243 -7.30 -2.67 -1.24
C PRO A 243 -6.64 -3.32 -0.03
N ALA A 244 -7.26 -4.36 0.54
CA ALA A 244 -6.71 -5.07 1.70
C ALA A 244 -5.40 -5.83 1.38
N LEU A 245 -5.17 -6.18 0.12
CA LEU A 245 -3.93 -6.82 -0.38
C LEU A 245 -2.82 -5.80 -0.70
N THR A 246 -3.13 -4.50 -0.75
CA THR A 246 -2.13 -3.45 -1.01
C THR A 246 -1.36 -3.10 0.26
N ASP A 247 -0.24 -2.38 0.11
CA ASP A 247 0.63 -2.01 1.23
C ASP A 247 -0.02 -0.95 2.13
N PHE A 248 -0.70 0.04 1.52
CA PHE A 248 -1.38 1.12 2.24
C PHE A 248 -2.79 1.31 1.71
N THR A 249 -3.72 1.45 2.65
CA THR A 249 -5.13 1.77 2.39
C THR A 249 -5.49 3.07 3.09
N PHE A 250 -5.89 4.07 2.33
CA PHE A 250 -6.35 5.36 2.82
C PHE A 250 -7.84 5.55 2.52
N MET A 251 -8.53 6.35 3.30
CA MET A 251 -9.97 6.57 3.15
C MET A 251 -10.30 8.06 3.20
N VAL A 252 -11.40 8.45 2.53
CA VAL A 252 -12.01 9.78 2.67
C VAL A 252 -13.16 9.68 3.66
N LYS A 253 -13.23 10.58 4.63
CA LYS A 253 -14.31 10.60 5.64
C LYS A 253 -15.68 10.85 4.98
N ASP A 254 -16.73 10.30 5.57
CA ASP A 254 -18.14 10.53 5.26
C ASP A 254 -18.59 10.17 3.82
N THR A 255 -17.66 9.83 2.93
CA THR A 255 -17.96 9.51 1.52
C THR A 255 -17.43 8.16 1.08
N SER A 256 -16.53 7.55 1.85
CA SER A 256 -15.92 6.25 1.52
C SER A 256 -16.29 5.18 2.53
N TYR A 257 -16.54 3.99 2.02
CA TYR A 257 -16.98 2.84 2.82
C TYR A 257 -16.32 1.56 2.32
N LEU A 258 -15.85 0.73 3.25
CA LEU A 258 -15.34 -0.62 3.00
C LEU A 258 -16.17 -1.63 3.80
N PHE A 259 -16.92 -2.51 3.15
CA PHE A 259 -17.63 -3.60 3.81
C PHE A 259 -17.85 -4.79 2.86
N ILE A 260 -17.85 -5.99 3.41
CA ILE A 260 -18.11 -7.21 2.64
C ILE A 260 -19.55 -7.20 2.12
N THR A 261 -20.51 -6.85 2.99
CA THR A 261 -21.93 -6.69 2.66
C THR A 261 -22.46 -5.40 3.30
N GLY A 262 -23.39 -4.74 2.60
CA GLY A 262 -23.98 -3.49 3.09
C GLY A 262 -24.92 -3.67 4.30
N PRO A 263 -25.34 -2.55 4.94
CA PRO A 263 -26.21 -2.57 6.13
C PRO A 263 -27.50 -3.37 5.97
N ASP A 264 -28.15 -3.33 4.80
CA ASP A 264 -29.39 -4.06 4.55
C ASP A 264 -29.21 -5.57 4.65
N VAL A 265 -28.07 -6.10 4.16
CA VAL A 265 -27.75 -7.54 4.27
C VAL A 265 -27.42 -7.90 5.71
N VAL A 266 -26.65 -7.06 6.42
CA VAL A 266 -26.35 -7.24 7.84
C VAL A 266 -27.65 -7.32 8.63
N LYS A 267 -28.56 -6.36 8.41
CA LYS A 267 -29.87 -6.37 9.08
C LYS A 267 -30.69 -7.63 8.79
N SER A 268 -30.68 -8.10 7.55
CA SER A 268 -31.47 -9.30 7.17
C SER A 268 -30.88 -10.60 7.73
N VAL A 269 -29.57 -10.69 7.98
CA VAL A 269 -28.91 -11.92 8.40
C VAL A 269 -28.65 -11.96 9.91
N THR A 270 -28.19 -10.83 10.50
CA THR A 270 -27.82 -10.78 11.93
C THR A 270 -28.78 -9.99 12.78
N ASN A 271 -29.82 -9.35 12.22
CA ASN A 271 -30.74 -8.41 12.86
C ASN A 271 -30.05 -7.16 13.50
N GLU A 272 -28.83 -6.86 13.11
CA GLU A 272 -28.14 -5.65 13.55
C GLU A 272 -28.57 -4.45 12.69
N ASP A 273 -28.94 -3.34 13.34
CA ASP A 273 -29.28 -2.09 12.66
C ASP A 273 -28.08 -1.15 12.72
N VAL A 274 -27.37 -1.01 11.61
CA VAL A 274 -26.13 -0.25 11.51
C VAL A 274 -26.16 0.67 10.28
N THR A 275 -25.54 1.83 10.40
CA THR A 275 -25.33 2.73 9.25
C THR A 275 -24.10 2.31 8.45
N GLN A 276 -23.97 2.80 7.20
CA GLN A 276 -22.77 2.56 6.38
C GLN A 276 -21.50 3.04 7.09
N GLU A 277 -21.56 4.21 7.75
CA GLU A 277 -20.42 4.79 8.48
C GLU A 277 -20.03 3.94 9.70
N GLN A 278 -21.00 3.42 10.44
CA GLN A 278 -20.73 2.56 11.59
C GLN A 278 -20.18 1.20 11.17
N LEU A 279 -20.67 0.63 10.06
CA LEU A 279 -20.26 -0.68 9.56
C LEU A 279 -18.87 -0.65 8.93
N GLY A 280 -18.61 0.30 8.06
CA GLY A 280 -17.38 0.33 7.26
C GLY A 280 -16.90 1.71 6.85
N GLY A 281 -17.23 2.74 7.62
CA GLY A 281 -16.74 4.10 7.36
C GLY A 281 -15.27 4.30 7.73
N ALA A 282 -14.73 5.42 7.31
CA ALA A 282 -13.33 5.76 7.52
C ALA A 282 -12.93 5.74 8.99
N LYS A 283 -13.78 6.25 9.89
CA LYS A 283 -13.54 6.23 11.33
C LYS A 283 -13.45 4.80 11.87
N THR A 284 -14.37 3.92 11.50
CA THR A 284 -14.37 2.52 11.94
C THR A 284 -13.08 1.81 11.53
N HIS A 285 -12.64 2.00 10.29
CA HIS A 285 -11.44 1.31 9.78
C HIS A 285 -10.13 1.91 10.26
N THR A 286 -10.09 3.17 10.64
CA THR A 286 -8.88 3.80 11.19
C THR A 286 -8.76 3.70 12.71
N THR A 287 -9.83 3.37 13.45
CA THR A 287 -9.78 3.33 14.92
C THR A 287 -10.06 1.95 15.53
N VAL A 288 -10.93 1.15 14.88
CA VAL A 288 -11.41 -0.13 15.43
C VAL A 288 -10.78 -1.33 14.74
N SER A 289 -10.92 -1.43 13.42
CA SER A 289 -10.47 -2.60 12.67
C SER A 289 -9.01 -2.54 12.23
N GLY A 290 -8.41 -1.34 12.10
CA GLY A 290 -7.05 -1.16 11.62
C GLY A 290 -6.86 -1.54 10.14
N VAL A 291 -7.92 -1.62 9.35
CA VAL A 291 -7.84 -1.88 7.90
C VAL A 291 -7.30 -0.67 7.15
N ALA A 292 -7.76 0.54 7.53
CA ALA A 292 -7.28 1.78 6.93
C ALA A 292 -6.14 2.41 7.73
N HIS A 293 -5.13 2.88 7.01
CA HIS A 293 -3.93 3.46 7.58
C HIS A 293 -4.08 4.95 7.92
N HIS A 294 -4.94 5.67 7.17
CA HIS A 294 -5.25 7.07 7.41
C HIS A 294 -6.62 7.44 6.84
N ALA A 295 -7.23 8.52 7.37
CA ALA A 295 -8.46 9.09 6.87
C ALA A 295 -8.29 10.60 6.66
N PHE A 296 -8.76 11.11 5.52
CA PHE A 296 -8.67 12.50 5.10
C PHE A 296 -10.05 13.13 5.01
N GLU A 297 -10.11 14.46 5.10
CA GLU A 297 -11.39 15.18 5.21
C GLU A 297 -12.22 15.16 3.91
N ASN A 298 -11.56 15.19 2.75
CA ASN A 298 -12.21 15.20 1.43
C ASN A 298 -11.26 14.67 0.34
N ASP A 299 -11.79 14.54 -0.89
CA ASP A 299 -11.05 14.03 -2.05
C ASP A 299 -9.77 14.83 -2.33
N ILE A 300 -9.80 16.17 -2.21
CA ILE A 300 -8.65 17.03 -2.48
C ILE A 300 -7.57 16.86 -1.43
N ASP A 301 -7.96 16.91 -0.15
CA ASP A 301 -7.05 16.68 0.97
C ASP A 301 -6.38 15.32 0.88
N ALA A 302 -7.15 14.27 0.56
CA ALA A 302 -6.63 12.91 0.38
C ALA A 302 -5.60 12.82 -0.74
N LEU A 303 -5.85 13.44 -1.89
CA LEU A 303 -4.94 13.38 -3.04
C LEU A 303 -3.66 14.19 -2.79
N LEU A 304 -3.74 15.34 -2.13
CA LEU A 304 -2.57 16.14 -1.76
C LEU A 304 -1.70 15.42 -0.74
N ASN A 305 -2.28 14.85 0.31
CA ASN A 305 -1.55 14.04 1.28
C ASN A 305 -0.96 12.76 0.66
N LEU A 306 -1.64 12.15 -0.32
CA LEU A 306 -1.10 11.01 -1.05
C LEU A 306 0.15 11.41 -1.87
N ARG A 307 0.17 12.61 -2.48
CA ARG A 307 1.35 13.13 -3.17
C ARG A 307 2.53 13.32 -2.20
N GLU A 308 2.28 13.85 -0.99
CA GLU A 308 3.32 13.99 0.04
C GLU A 308 3.80 12.62 0.54
N PHE A 309 2.88 11.71 0.82
CA PHE A 309 3.21 10.33 1.21
C PHE A 309 4.09 9.62 0.17
N PHE A 310 3.78 9.80 -1.11
CA PHE A 310 4.54 9.19 -2.22
C PHE A 310 6.02 9.58 -2.23
N ASN A 311 6.37 10.77 -1.70
CA ASN A 311 7.75 11.24 -1.62
C ASN A 311 8.64 10.43 -0.66
N TYR A 312 8.05 9.68 0.27
CA TYR A 312 8.80 8.81 1.18
C TYR A 312 9.13 7.45 0.58
N LEU A 313 8.42 7.02 -0.46
CA LEU A 313 8.51 5.66 -0.98
C LEU A 313 9.53 5.53 -2.12
N PRO A 314 10.35 4.47 -2.18
CA PRO A 314 11.08 4.12 -3.39
C PRO A 314 10.12 3.72 -4.52
N LEU A 315 10.56 3.68 -5.76
CA LEU A 315 9.74 3.25 -6.88
C LEU A 315 9.56 1.73 -6.93
N SER A 316 10.57 0.99 -6.49
CA SER A 316 10.56 -0.48 -6.44
C SER A 316 11.49 -1.01 -5.35
N ASN A 317 11.45 -2.31 -5.12
CA ASN A 317 12.37 -3.01 -4.20
C ASN A 317 13.84 -3.02 -4.67
N LYS A 318 14.12 -2.57 -5.90
CA LYS A 318 15.48 -2.44 -6.43
C LYS A 318 16.07 -1.06 -6.15
N ASP A 319 15.23 -0.09 -5.83
CA ASP A 319 15.63 1.28 -5.59
C ASP A 319 16.01 1.49 -4.11
N PRO A 320 16.97 2.37 -3.82
CA PRO A 320 17.23 2.78 -2.44
C PRO A 320 16.09 3.66 -1.92
N ALA A 321 16.04 3.83 -0.59
CA ALA A 321 15.15 4.82 0.03
C ALA A 321 15.41 6.22 -0.58
N PRO A 322 14.35 6.99 -0.91
CA PRO A 322 14.50 8.31 -1.52
C PRO A 322 15.32 9.26 -0.66
N VAL A 323 16.10 10.11 -1.32
CA VAL A 323 16.87 11.18 -0.69
C VAL A 323 16.37 12.51 -1.24
N ARG A 324 16.02 13.45 -0.35
CA ARG A 324 15.64 14.82 -0.65
C ARG A 324 16.75 15.76 -0.17
N GLU A 325 16.91 16.91 -0.80
CA GLU A 325 17.74 17.98 -0.26
C GLU A 325 17.25 18.35 1.14
N CYS A 326 18.18 18.43 2.10
CA CYS A 326 17.90 18.71 3.50
C CYS A 326 18.58 19.99 3.93
N HIS A 327 17.83 20.91 4.50
CA HIS A 327 18.33 22.17 5.05
C HIS A 327 18.63 22.09 6.54
N ASP A 328 18.15 21.03 7.22
CA ASP A 328 18.37 20.78 8.65
C ASP A 328 19.71 20.07 8.87
N PRO A 329 20.69 20.72 9.53
CA PRO A 329 22.04 20.17 9.67
C PRO A 329 22.07 18.78 10.30
N SER A 330 22.84 17.86 9.72
CA SER A 330 22.99 16.49 10.24
C SER A 330 23.66 16.46 11.63
N ASN A 331 24.44 17.51 11.96
CA ASN A 331 25.12 17.67 13.23
C ASN A 331 24.39 18.55 14.25
N ARG A 332 23.13 18.91 13.98
CA ARG A 332 22.29 19.68 14.91
C ARG A 332 22.13 18.93 16.22
N LEU A 333 22.49 19.57 17.32
CA LEU A 333 22.20 19.09 18.68
C LEU A 333 20.75 19.44 19.03
N VAL A 334 20.13 18.62 19.88
CA VAL A 334 18.74 18.75 20.31
C VAL A 334 18.68 18.83 21.84
N PRO A 335 19.00 19.99 22.47
CA PRO A 335 19.08 20.11 23.92
C PRO A 335 17.78 19.76 24.65
N GLU A 336 16.63 19.90 24.00
CA GLU A 336 15.33 19.57 24.58
C GLU A 336 15.24 18.09 24.99
N LEU A 337 15.98 17.21 24.32
CA LEU A 337 16.00 15.78 24.64
C LEU A 337 16.63 15.48 26.01
N ASP A 338 17.49 16.34 26.54
CA ASP A 338 18.11 16.14 27.85
C ASP A 338 17.10 16.21 29.02
N THR A 339 15.92 16.80 28.77
CA THR A 339 14.86 16.98 29.79
C THR A 339 13.52 16.39 29.42
N ILE A 340 13.29 15.96 28.14
CA ILE A 340 11.99 15.50 27.64
C ILE A 340 11.55 14.19 28.30
N VAL A 341 12.48 13.31 28.63
CA VAL A 341 12.20 12.07 29.35
C VAL A 341 12.26 12.34 30.85
N PRO A 342 11.14 12.24 31.59
CA PRO A 342 11.13 12.50 33.03
C PRO A 342 12.01 11.51 33.80
N MET A 343 12.73 12.01 34.82
CA MET A 343 13.52 11.18 35.74
C MET A 343 12.63 10.22 36.53
N GLU A 344 11.40 10.65 36.84
CA GLU A 344 10.42 9.81 37.52
C GLU A 344 9.83 8.78 36.60
N SER A 345 10.00 7.50 36.90
CA SER A 345 9.54 6.37 36.09
C SER A 345 8.02 6.32 35.89
N THR A 346 7.25 6.96 36.78
CA THR A 346 5.77 7.02 36.74
C THR A 346 5.25 8.10 35.82
N LYS A 347 6.06 9.09 35.43
CA LYS A 347 5.65 10.15 34.52
C LYS A 347 5.80 9.69 33.07
N ALA A 348 4.72 9.79 32.33
CA ALA A 348 4.72 9.52 30.89
C ALA A 348 5.15 10.78 30.11
N TYR A 349 5.76 10.55 28.96
CA TYR A 349 6.10 11.57 27.96
C TYR A 349 5.59 11.11 26.60
N ASP A 350 5.58 12.04 25.64
CA ASP A 350 5.14 11.72 24.27
C ASP A 350 6.35 11.34 23.40
N MET A 351 6.36 10.12 22.90
CA MET A 351 7.43 9.67 22.00
C MET A 351 7.40 10.43 20.66
N VAL A 352 6.23 10.94 20.25
CA VAL A 352 6.10 11.74 19.03
C VAL A 352 6.91 13.04 19.12
N ASP A 353 6.98 13.66 20.32
CA ASP A 353 7.77 14.87 20.53
C ASP A 353 9.27 14.59 20.34
N ILE A 354 9.75 13.42 20.78
CA ILE A 354 11.14 12.99 20.52
C ILE A 354 11.37 12.81 19.02
N VAL A 355 10.46 12.13 18.32
CA VAL A 355 10.57 11.91 16.89
C VAL A 355 10.64 13.25 16.15
N HIS A 356 9.71 14.16 16.39
CA HIS A 356 9.70 15.50 15.78
C HIS A 356 10.98 16.30 16.06
N SER A 357 11.56 16.14 17.26
CA SER A 357 12.76 16.89 17.62
C SER A 357 14.01 16.48 16.84
N ILE A 358 14.09 15.22 16.40
CA ILE A 358 15.29 14.67 15.76
C ILE A 358 15.22 14.57 14.25
N VAL A 359 14.00 14.44 13.67
CA VAL A 359 13.84 14.29 12.23
C VAL A 359 14.04 15.62 11.49
N ASP A 360 14.29 15.54 10.20
CA ASP A 360 14.47 16.71 9.35
C ASP A 360 13.20 17.55 9.32
N GLU A 361 13.34 18.87 9.45
CA GLU A 361 12.28 19.87 9.44
C GLU A 361 11.08 19.56 10.35
N ARG A 362 11.24 18.63 11.30
CA ARG A 362 10.18 18.10 12.18
C ARG A 362 9.06 17.39 11.40
N GLU A 363 9.33 16.95 10.18
CA GLU A 363 8.36 16.26 9.33
C GLU A 363 8.27 14.78 9.67
N PHE A 364 7.11 14.32 10.13
CA PHE A 364 6.82 12.92 10.42
C PHE A 364 5.45 12.54 9.88
N PHE A 365 5.40 11.58 8.95
CA PHE A 365 4.15 11.03 8.42
C PHE A 365 3.80 9.77 9.20
N GLU A 366 2.96 9.92 10.23
CA GLU A 366 2.52 8.80 11.05
C GLU A 366 1.53 7.91 10.30
N ILE A 367 1.73 6.59 10.37
CA ILE A 367 0.85 5.57 9.82
C ILE A 367 -0.02 5.01 10.94
N MET A 368 -1.34 4.95 10.74
CA MET A 368 -2.33 4.48 11.73
C MET A 368 -2.28 5.26 13.05
N PRO A 369 -2.34 6.61 13.05
CA PRO A 369 -2.22 7.41 14.28
C PRO A 369 -3.35 7.16 15.29
N SER A 370 -4.51 6.67 14.81
CA SER A 370 -5.69 6.41 15.64
C SER A 370 -5.87 4.94 16.04
N TYR A 371 -5.08 4.02 15.48
CA TYR A 371 -5.13 2.58 15.77
C TYR A 371 -3.89 2.11 16.51
N ALA A 372 -4.06 1.25 17.52
CA ALA A 372 -2.95 0.70 18.32
C ALA A 372 -1.95 1.81 18.73
N ARG A 373 -2.46 2.82 19.41
CA ARG A 373 -1.73 4.06 19.74
C ARG A 373 -0.58 3.87 20.72
N ASN A 374 -0.46 2.69 21.34
CA ASN A 374 0.64 2.27 22.20
C ASN A 374 1.95 1.98 21.41
N ILE A 375 1.89 1.92 20.09
CA ILE A 375 3.04 1.90 19.18
C ILE A 375 2.88 2.96 18.09
N ILE A 376 3.94 3.69 17.82
CA ILE A 376 4.04 4.70 16.76
C ILE A 376 4.81 4.08 15.61
N VAL A 377 4.29 4.18 14.39
CA VAL A 377 5.02 3.83 13.17
C VAL A 377 4.78 4.90 12.11
N GLY A 378 5.78 5.19 11.29
CA GLY A 378 5.64 6.20 10.25
C GLY A 378 6.94 6.48 9.52
N PHE A 379 6.88 7.38 8.56
CA PHE A 379 8.02 7.79 7.74
C PHE A 379 8.50 9.18 8.12
N ALA A 380 9.81 9.34 8.14
CA ALA A 380 10.47 10.61 8.34
C ALA A 380 11.71 10.70 7.43
N ARG A 381 12.45 11.78 7.57
CA ARG A 381 13.76 11.94 6.92
C ARG A 381 14.85 12.20 7.94
N MET A 382 16.02 11.65 7.67
CA MET A 382 17.25 11.91 8.43
C MET A 382 18.37 12.25 7.44
N ASN A 383 18.83 13.48 7.49
CA ASN A 383 19.79 14.04 6.52
C ASN A 383 19.33 13.82 5.06
N GLY A 384 18.05 14.15 4.81
CA GLY A 384 17.37 14.01 3.53
C GLY A 384 16.90 12.60 3.17
N ARG A 385 17.42 11.55 3.80
CA ARG A 385 17.09 10.15 3.50
C ARG A 385 15.82 9.71 4.20
N THR A 386 14.91 9.07 3.48
CA THR A 386 13.73 8.43 4.08
C THR A 386 14.13 7.32 5.03
N VAL A 387 13.50 7.32 6.20
CA VAL A 387 13.64 6.31 7.25
C VAL A 387 12.26 5.90 7.77
N GLY A 388 12.13 4.65 8.21
CA GLY A 388 10.97 4.17 8.97
C GLY A 388 11.21 4.33 10.46
N ILE A 389 10.27 4.95 11.15
CA ILE A 389 10.28 5.13 12.61
C ILE A 389 9.36 4.09 13.23
N VAL A 390 9.83 3.43 14.28
CA VAL A 390 9.02 2.54 15.13
C VAL A 390 9.31 2.94 16.59
N GLY A 391 8.27 3.27 17.35
CA GLY A 391 8.46 3.71 18.74
C GLY A 391 7.35 3.24 19.68
N ASN A 392 7.67 2.90 20.91
CA ASN A 392 6.66 2.72 21.95
C ASN A 392 6.09 4.09 22.34
N GLN A 393 4.78 4.16 22.65
CA GLN A 393 4.15 5.38 23.16
C GLN A 393 3.83 5.26 24.66
N PRO A 394 4.68 5.80 25.54
CA PRO A 394 4.49 5.68 26.99
C PRO A 394 3.19 6.29 27.53
N LYS A 395 2.63 7.27 26.82
CA LYS A 395 1.32 7.87 27.17
C LYS A 395 0.14 6.90 27.03
N VAL A 396 0.29 5.83 26.26
CA VAL A 396 -0.77 4.86 25.99
C VAL A 396 -0.35 3.49 26.51
N ALA A 397 -1.10 2.95 27.48
CA ALA A 397 -0.83 1.67 28.14
C ALA A 397 0.65 1.52 28.59
N SER A 398 1.30 2.63 29.00
CA SER A 398 2.72 2.69 29.38
C SER A 398 3.68 2.14 28.31
N GLY A 399 3.29 2.17 27.03
CA GLY A 399 4.06 1.61 25.94
C GLY A 399 4.04 0.06 25.85
N CYS A 400 3.20 -0.63 26.66
CA CYS A 400 3.05 -2.09 26.56
C CYS A 400 2.57 -2.50 25.18
N LEU A 401 3.12 -3.61 24.67
CA LEU A 401 2.69 -4.19 23.40
C LEU A 401 1.47 -5.09 23.60
N ASP A 402 0.49 -4.96 22.73
CA ASP A 402 -0.70 -5.81 22.63
C ASP A 402 -0.78 -6.48 21.25
N ILE A 403 -1.86 -7.20 20.99
CA ILE A 403 -2.10 -7.87 19.70
C ILE A 403 -2.03 -6.86 18.56
N ASN A 404 -2.74 -5.76 18.68
CA ASN A 404 -2.90 -4.78 17.60
C ASN A 404 -1.59 -4.02 17.32
N SER A 405 -0.88 -3.62 18.34
CA SER A 405 0.43 -2.97 18.20
C SER A 405 1.48 -3.90 17.60
N SER A 406 1.43 -5.18 17.97
CA SER A 406 2.34 -6.20 17.40
C SER A 406 2.11 -6.39 15.90
N VAL A 407 0.85 -6.43 15.47
CA VAL A 407 0.49 -6.55 14.04
C VAL A 407 0.83 -5.26 13.28
N LYS A 408 0.48 -4.09 13.82
CA LYS A 408 0.81 -2.78 13.23
C LYS A 408 2.32 -2.63 13.02
N GLY A 409 3.12 -2.89 14.06
CA GLY A 409 4.57 -2.80 13.99
C GLY A 409 5.18 -3.82 13.02
N ALA A 410 4.74 -5.07 13.05
CA ALA A 410 5.26 -6.12 12.18
C ALA A 410 5.02 -5.81 10.70
N ARG A 411 3.81 -5.35 10.34
CA ARG A 411 3.47 -4.97 8.96
C ARG A 411 4.35 -3.81 8.47
N PHE A 412 4.53 -2.78 9.29
CA PHE A 412 5.34 -1.63 8.93
C PHE A 412 6.83 -1.99 8.78
N VAL A 413 7.41 -2.76 9.69
CA VAL A 413 8.80 -3.22 9.61
C VAL A 413 9.03 -4.05 8.35
N ARG A 414 8.11 -4.96 8.01
CA ARG A 414 8.22 -5.77 6.79
C ARG A 414 8.13 -4.93 5.51
N PHE A 415 7.29 -3.91 5.49
CA PHE A 415 7.24 -2.96 4.37
C PHE A 415 8.58 -2.23 4.21
N CYS A 416 9.13 -1.68 5.29
CA CYS A 416 10.42 -1.00 5.25
C CYS A 416 11.54 -1.92 4.75
N ASP A 417 11.59 -3.18 5.22
CA ASP A 417 12.58 -4.15 4.76
C ASP A 417 12.42 -4.52 3.29
N ALA A 418 11.17 -4.75 2.83
CA ALA A 418 10.89 -5.07 1.43
C ALA A 418 11.32 -3.95 0.47
N PHE A 419 11.29 -2.70 0.92
CA PHE A 419 11.56 -1.53 0.09
C PHE A 419 12.82 -0.75 0.50
N ASN A 420 13.80 -1.40 1.11
CA ASN A 420 15.14 -0.85 1.41
C ASN A 420 15.11 0.43 2.28
N ILE A 421 14.10 0.60 3.13
CA ILE A 421 13.96 1.77 4.00
C ILE A 421 14.61 1.46 5.36
N PRO A 422 15.66 2.19 5.78
CA PRO A 422 16.29 2.01 7.09
C PRO A 422 15.31 2.22 8.23
N LEU A 423 15.49 1.47 9.32
CA LEU A 423 14.63 1.52 10.51
C LEU A 423 15.33 2.21 11.66
N ILE A 424 14.63 3.15 12.33
CA ILE A 424 15.01 3.74 13.59
C ILE A 424 13.95 3.34 14.61
N THR A 425 14.37 2.67 15.67
CA THR A 425 13.47 2.13 16.70
C THR A 425 13.71 2.81 18.04
N PHE A 426 12.65 3.38 18.62
CA PHE A 426 12.65 3.96 19.96
C PHE A 426 12.00 3.01 20.95
N VAL A 427 12.74 2.60 21.96
CA VAL A 427 12.31 1.58 22.91
C VAL A 427 12.07 2.21 24.28
N ASP A 428 10.81 2.22 24.71
CA ASP A 428 10.38 2.41 26.09
C ASP A 428 9.19 1.48 26.35
N VAL A 429 9.48 0.23 26.68
CA VAL A 429 8.48 -0.82 26.81
C VAL A 429 8.71 -1.61 28.09
N PRO A 430 7.70 -1.74 28.97
CA PRO A 430 7.77 -2.62 30.13
C PRO A 430 7.59 -4.10 29.78
N GLY A 431 6.93 -4.41 28.65
CA GLY A 431 6.64 -5.76 28.19
C GLY A 431 5.36 -5.84 27.35
N PHE A 432 4.79 -7.03 27.25
CA PHE A 432 3.49 -7.26 26.63
C PHE A 432 2.36 -7.02 27.63
N LEU A 433 1.21 -6.56 27.12
CA LEU A 433 0.03 -6.31 27.93
C LEU A 433 -0.54 -7.63 28.45
N PRO A 434 -0.65 -7.83 29.78
CA PRO A 434 -1.22 -9.07 30.33
C PRO A 434 -2.74 -9.06 30.29
N GLY A 435 -3.35 -10.25 30.36
CA GLY A 435 -4.79 -10.42 30.53
C GLY A 435 -5.38 -11.49 29.62
N THR A 436 -6.50 -12.09 30.07
CA THR A 436 -7.16 -13.19 29.36
C THR A 436 -7.56 -12.82 27.93
N ALA A 437 -8.02 -11.58 27.71
CA ALA A 437 -8.36 -11.09 26.37
C ALA A 437 -7.17 -11.12 25.41
N GLN A 438 -5.98 -10.79 25.90
CA GLN A 438 -4.75 -10.86 25.11
C GLN A 438 -4.29 -12.31 24.90
N GLU A 439 -4.29 -13.13 25.94
CA GLU A 439 -3.90 -14.53 25.84
C GLU A 439 -4.83 -15.32 24.91
N TYR A 440 -6.14 -15.20 25.09
CA TYR A 440 -7.13 -15.89 24.25
C TYR A 440 -7.17 -15.34 22.82
N GLY A 441 -6.90 -14.05 22.64
CA GLY A 441 -6.74 -13.42 21.33
C GLY A 441 -5.44 -13.82 20.60
N GLY A 442 -4.53 -14.53 21.30
CA GLY A 442 -3.30 -15.06 20.70
C GLY A 442 -2.12 -14.07 20.70
N ILE A 443 -1.93 -13.30 21.80
CA ILE A 443 -0.82 -12.34 21.94
C ILE A 443 0.54 -12.99 21.66
N ILE A 444 0.74 -14.26 22.06
CA ILE A 444 2.00 -14.99 21.81
C ILE A 444 2.27 -15.08 20.31
N ARG A 445 1.26 -15.48 19.51
CA ARG A 445 1.38 -15.58 18.06
C ARG A 445 1.58 -14.21 17.41
N HIS A 446 0.82 -13.21 17.85
CA HIS A 446 0.90 -11.85 17.28
C HIS A 446 2.18 -11.13 17.70
N GLY A 447 2.65 -11.31 18.94
CA GLY A 447 3.96 -10.84 19.38
C GLY A 447 5.12 -11.48 18.59
N ALA A 448 4.99 -12.77 18.27
CA ALA A 448 5.95 -13.48 17.43
C ALA A 448 6.05 -12.89 16.02
N LYS A 449 4.98 -12.29 15.45
CA LYS A 449 5.05 -11.58 14.16
C LYS A 449 6.01 -10.39 14.21
N LEU A 450 5.98 -9.62 15.29
CA LEU A 450 6.85 -8.46 15.45
C LEU A 450 8.31 -8.88 15.62
N LEU A 451 8.57 -9.90 16.43
CA LEU A 451 9.90 -10.49 16.57
C LEU A 451 10.41 -11.04 15.23
N PHE A 452 9.56 -11.74 14.50
CA PHE A 452 9.90 -12.28 13.18
C PHE A 452 10.27 -11.16 12.19
N ALA A 453 9.48 -10.09 12.12
CA ALA A 453 9.73 -8.97 11.23
C ALA A 453 11.09 -8.30 11.51
N PHE A 454 11.39 -8.01 12.78
CA PHE A 454 12.68 -7.40 13.15
C PHE A 454 13.87 -8.33 12.94
N ALA A 455 13.70 -9.64 13.19
CA ALA A 455 14.76 -10.63 12.98
C ALA A 455 15.03 -10.89 11.50
N GLU A 456 13.99 -10.89 10.67
CA GLU A 456 14.12 -11.09 9.22
C GLU A 456 14.68 -9.88 8.49
N ALA A 457 14.40 -8.66 9.00
CA ALA A 457 14.77 -7.41 8.34
C ALA A 457 16.30 -7.27 8.15
N THR A 458 16.69 -7.02 6.92
CA THR A 458 18.09 -6.89 6.46
C THR A 458 18.53 -5.43 6.28
N VAL A 459 17.60 -4.48 6.26
CA VAL A 459 17.90 -3.05 6.16
C VAL A 459 18.74 -2.55 7.35
N PRO A 460 19.40 -1.38 7.26
CA PRO A 460 19.99 -0.72 8.42
C PRO A 460 18.98 -0.57 9.55
N LYS A 461 19.35 -0.96 10.76
CA LYS A 461 18.51 -0.85 11.96
C LYS A 461 19.29 -0.15 13.05
N ILE A 462 18.76 0.97 13.54
CA ILE A 462 19.30 1.73 14.67
C ILE A 462 18.27 1.70 15.78
N THR A 463 18.68 1.27 16.96
CA THR A 463 17.78 1.17 18.13
C THR A 463 18.24 2.12 19.23
N ILE A 464 17.32 2.96 19.68
CA ILE A 464 17.52 3.92 20.77
C ILE A 464 16.65 3.49 21.95
N ILE A 465 17.29 3.19 23.08
CA ILE A 465 16.59 2.87 24.32
C ILE A 465 16.49 4.16 25.12
N THR A 466 15.28 4.69 25.26
CA THR A 466 15.03 5.96 25.95
C THR A 466 14.83 5.77 27.45
N ARG A 467 14.18 4.67 27.85
CA ARG A 467 13.98 4.31 29.26
C ARG A 467 13.73 2.80 29.41
N LYS A 468 14.08 2.22 30.54
CA LYS A 468 13.82 0.81 30.87
C LYS A 468 12.65 0.71 31.84
N GLY A 469 11.49 0.23 31.37
CA GLY A 469 10.24 0.20 32.14
C GLY A 469 9.91 -1.08 32.93
N ALA A 470 10.74 -2.14 32.84
CA ALA A 470 10.36 -3.49 33.34
C ALA A 470 10.42 -3.71 34.86
N VAL A 471 10.91 -2.75 35.64
CA VAL A 471 11.23 -2.93 37.06
C VAL A 471 9.99 -3.19 37.93
N GLN A 472 8.93 -2.43 37.70
CA GLN A 472 7.70 -2.50 38.52
C GLN A 472 6.93 -3.82 38.37
N ILE A 473 7.06 -4.51 37.22
CA ILE A 473 6.38 -5.79 36.99
C ILE A 473 7.08 -6.93 37.73
N ILE A 474 8.42 -6.93 37.75
CA ILE A 474 9.23 -8.01 38.36
C ILE A 474 9.18 -7.98 39.90
N PHE A 475 9.06 -6.79 40.49
CA PHE A 475 9.15 -6.61 41.95
C PHE A 475 7.80 -6.28 42.62
N ARG A 476 6.69 -6.38 41.91
CA ARG A 476 5.36 -6.13 42.49
C ARG A 476 5.14 -6.98 43.73
N GLY A 477 5.03 -6.33 44.89
CA GLY A 477 4.79 -6.98 46.17
C GLY A 477 6.03 -7.39 46.98
N LYS A 478 7.25 -7.09 46.54
CA LYS A 478 8.50 -7.43 47.28
C LYS A 478 9.05 -6.32 48.18
N GLY A 479 8.34 -5.21 48.35
CA GLY A 479 8.70 -4.08 49.18
C GLY A 479 9.56 -3.02 48.48
N ALA A 480 9.36 -1.75 48.86
CA ALA A 480 9.99 -0.59 48.21
C ALA A 480 11.53 -0.60 48.24
N HIS A 481 12.14 -1.24 49.21
CA HIS A 481 13.60 -1.34 49.34
C HIS A 481 14.21 -2.24 48.26
N ALA A 482 13.61 -3.41 47.98
CA ALA A 482 14.08 -4.33 46.95
C ALA A 482 13.88 -3.77 45.55
N GLU A 483 12.82 -2.98 45.34
CA GLU A 483 12.58 -2.25 44.10
C GLU A 483 13.64 -1.16 43.89
N ALA A 484 13.94 -0.37 44.92
CA ALA A 484 14.97 0.69 44.86
C ALA A 484 16.37 0.12 44.57
N GLU A 485 16.76 -0.95 45.25
CA GLU A 485 18.04 -1.64 45.02
C GLU A 485 18.14 -2.20 43.61
N TYR A 486 17.06 -2.76 43.07
CA TYR A 486 17.03 -3.26 41.69
C TYR A 486 17.11 -2.13 40.68
N VAL A 487 16.40 -1.02 40.91
CA VAL A 487 16.44 0.19 40.08
C VAL A 487 17.86 0.73 39.99
N GLU A 488 18.50 0.92 41.12
CA GLU A 488 19.88 1.41 41.20
C GLU A 488 20.85 0.48 40.46
N LYS A 489 20.69 -0.83 40.63
CA LYS A 489 21.63 -1.84 40.13
C LYS A 489 21.43 -2.18 38.65
N PHE A 490 20.19 -2.16 38.14
CA PHE A 490 19.86 -2.70 36.82
C PHE A 490 19.01 -1.77 35.93
N ALA A 491 18.36 -0.74 36.45
CA ALA A 491 17.53 0.16 35.65
C ALA A 491 18.33 1.34 35.05
N ASN A 492 19.62 1.16 34.87
CA ASN A 492 20.51 2.09 34.19
C ASN A 492 21.18 1.39 32.98
N PRO A 493 21.75 2.12 32.02
CA PRO A 493 22.29 1.53 30.79
C PRO A 493 23.66 0.82 30.99
N PHE A 494 24.40 1.13 32.04
CA PHE A 494 25.76 0.66 32.22
C PHE A 494 25.90 -0.87 32.33
N PRO A 495 25.03 -1.62 33.06
CA PRO A 495 25.12 -3.08 33.10
C PRO A 495 24.90 -3.74 31.72
N ALA A 496 24.14 -3.11 30.83
CA ALA A 496 23.95 -3.60 29.45
C ALA A 496 25.20 -3.30 28.62
N ALA A 497 25.76 -2.11 28.73
CA ALA A 497 26.97 -1.71 28.05
C ALA A 497 28.19 -2.55 28.46
N THR A 498 28.39 -2.79 29.74
CA THR A 498 29.50 -3.63 30.24
C THR A 498 29.44 -5.08 29.75
N LYS A 499 28.24 -5.56 29.38
CA LYS A 499 28.03 -6.89 28.79
C LYS A 499 28.05 -6.89 27.27
N GLY A 500 28.23 -5.73 26.63
CA GLY A 500 28.25 -5.60 25.17
C GLY A 500 26.90 -5.77 24.51
N PHE A 501 25.79 -5.53 25.23
CA PHE A 501 24.43 -5.54 24.64
C PHE A 501 24.02 -4.20 24.03
N VAL A 502 24.75 -3.13 24.36
CA VAL A 502 24.55 -1.77 23.85
C VAL A 502 25.87 -1.29 23.27
N ASP A 503 25.87 -0.75 22.08
CA ASP A 503 27.09 -0.30 21.40
C ASP A 503 27.64 0.99 22.02
N ASP A 504 26.78 1.89 22.52
CA ASP A 504 27.19 3.16 23.11
C ASP A 504 26.12 3.71 24.08
N ILE A 505 26.53 4.60 24.96
CA ILE A 505 25.66 5.40 25.82
C ILE A 505 25.94 6.86 25.48
N ILE A 506 24.93 7.51 24.89
CA ILE A 506 25.05 8.87 24.37
C ILE A 506 24.29 9.89 25.23
N GLN A 507 24.71 11.15 25.17
CA GLN A 507 23.89 12.24 25.68
C GLN A 507 22.63 12.39 24.81
N PRO A 508 21.43 12.54 25.41
CA PRO A 508 20.19 12.61 24.64
C PRO A 508 20.21 13.71 23.57
N SER A 509 20.77 14.88 23.88
CA SER A 509 20.92 16.00 22.92
C SER A 509 21.72 15.65 21.67
N SER A 510 22.58 14.62 21.69
CA SER A 510 23.38 14.17 20.56
C SER A 510 22.70 13.09 19.69
N THR A 511 21.47 12.70 20.01
CA THR A 511 20.77 11.57 19.35
C THR A 511 20.68 11.74 17.84
N ARG A 512 20.27 12.91 17.33
CA ARG A 512 20.19 13.17 15.88
C ARG A 512 21.56 13.00 15.20
N LEU A 513 22.59 13.64 15.74
CA LEU A 513 23.95 13.55 15.22
C LEU A 513 24.42 12.09 15.11
N ARG A 514 24.18 11.30 16.17
CA ARG A 514 24.58 9.90 16.20
C ARG A 514 23.84 9.07 15.17
N ILE A 515 22.53 9.22 15.06
CA ILE A 515 21.72 8.52 14.07
C ILE A 515 22.18 8.85 12.63
N CYS A 516 22.43 10.13 12.30
CA CYS A 516 22.89 10.53 10.99
C CYS A 516 24.24 9.89 10.63
N ARG A 517 25.19 9.87 11.57
CA ARG A 517 26.51 9.21 11.39
C ARG A 517 26.38 7.71 11.17
N ASP A 518 25.59 7.03 11.98
CA ASP A 518 25.41 5.58 11.88
C ASP A 518 24.69 5.22 10.55
N LEU A 519 23.69 6.00 10.13
CA LEU A 519 23.03 5.82 8.83
C LEU A 519 24.00 6.01 7.66
N GLU A 520 24.92 6.97 7.73
CA GLU A 520 25.94 7.20 6.70
C GLU A 520 26.86 5.99 6.56
N VAL A 521 27.35 5.44 7.66
CA VAL A 521 28.16 4.21 7.66
C VAL A 521 27.39 3.02 7.12
N LEU A 522 26.12 2.89 7.49
CA LEU A 522 25.27 1.76 7.12
C LEU A 522 24.72 1.83 5.68
N VAL A 523 24.94 2.89 4.93
CA VAL A 523 24.53 3.02 3.51
C VAL A 523 25.02 1.83 2.69
N SER A 524 26.24 1.37 2.95
CA SER A 524 26.87 0.26 2.21
C SER A 524 26.47 -1.13 2.75
N LYS A 525 25.63 -1.22 3.80
CA LYS A 525 25.23 -2.51 4.37
C LYS A 525 24.62 -3.39 3.30
N ARG A 526 25.14 -4.62 3.19
CA ARG A 526 24.59 -5.70 2.36
C ARG A 526 24.45 -6.93 3.25
N GLN A 527 23.22 -7.35 3.41
CA GLN A 527 22.86 -8.55 4.17
C GLN A 527 21.79 -9.31 3.40
N SER A 528 21.92 -10.61 3.30
CA SER A 528 20.90 -11.49 2.72
C SER A 528 20.55 -12.59 3.72
N ASN A 529 19.29 -12.94 3.76
CA ASN A 529 18.83 -14.11 4.50
C ASN A 529 19.13 -15.41 3.72
N PRO A 530 19.17 -16.58 4.38
CA PRO A 530 19.19 -17.85 3.69
C PRO A 530 18.06 -17.94 2.67
N TRP A 531 18.37 -18.57 1.50
CA TRP A 531 17.35 -18.72 0.47
C TRP A 531 16.15 -19.52 0.97
N LYS A 532 14.95 -19.05 0.64
CA LYS A 532 13.68 -19.72 0.95
C LYS A 532 12.65 -19.37 -0.14
N LYS A 533 11.72 -20.29 -0.42
CA LYS A 533 10.63 -20.03 -1.38
C LYS A 533 9.78 -18.84 -0.94
N HIS A 534 9.44 -18.78 0.33
CA HIS A 534 8.79 -17.66 1.02
C HIS A 534 8.96 -17.83 2.54
N ALA A 535 8.74 -16.77 3.31
CA ALA A 535 8.70 -16.87 4.75
C ALA A 535 7.40 -17.54 5.23
N ASN A 536 7.50 -18.40 6.25
CA ASN A 536 6.34 -18.95 6.96
C ASN A 536 6.15 -18.15 8.25
N ILE A 537 5.65 -16.92 8.11
CA ILE A 537 5.38 -16.02 9.22
C ILE A 537 4.19 -16.55 10.04
N PRO A 538 4.19 -16.44 11.38
CA PRO A 538 3.03 -16.75 12.20
C PRO A 538 1.82 -15.90 11.79
N LEU A 539 0.73 -16.51 11.30
CA LEU A 539 -0.46 -15.81 10.80
C LEU A 539 -1.52 -15.64 11.89
#